data_423d2911ee77ddcc29d4983f1547d9fa
#
_entry.id   423d2911ee77ddcc29d4983f1547d9fa
#
_cell.length_a   1.000
_cell.length_b   1.000
_cell.length_c   1.000
_cell.angle_alpha   90.00
_cell.angle_beta   90.00
_cell.angle_gamma   90.00
#
_symmetry.space_group_name_H-M   'P 1'
#
loop_
_entity.id
_entity.type
_entity.pdbx_description
1 polymer ?
#
loop_
_entity_poly.entity_id
_entity_poly.type
_entity_poly.pdbx_seq_one_letter_code
_entity_poly.pdbx_strand_id
1 'polypeptide(L)' 'MEFHEKLQELRKSRGLTQEELAEALYVSRTEISKWESGVSQS' A
#
# COMPACT_ATOMS: atom_id res chain seq x y z
N MET A 1 0.20 15.68 -1.48
CA MET A 1 0.35 14.33 -1.99
C MET A 1 -0.47 13.37 -1.17
N GLU A 2 -1.24 12.54 -1.83
CA GLU A 2 -2.12 11.64 -1.12
C GLU A 2 -1.33 10.43 -0.59
N PHE A 3 -1.75 9.93 0.54
CA PHE A 3 -1.08 8.79 1.15
C PHE A 3 -1.10 7.57 0.22
N HIS A 4 -2.24 7.31 -0.41
CA HIS A 4 -2.35 6.12 -1.26
C HIS A 4 -1.44 6.24 -2.48
N GLU A 5 -1.26 7.43 -3.00
CA GLU A 5 -0.36 7.62 -4.13
C GLU A 5 1.09 7.40 -3.70
N LYS A 6 1.42 7.92 -2.53
CA LYS A 6 2.77 7.76 -2.01
C LYS A 6 3.08 6.29 -1.75
N LEU A 7 2.11 5.58 -1.22
CA LEU A 7 2.29 4.17 -0.92
C LEU A 7 2.50 3.37 -2.20
N GLN A 8 1.72 3.65 -3.22
CA GLN A 8 1.89 2.96 -4.50
C GLN A 8 3.24 3.27 -5.11
N GLU A 9 3.65 4.52 -5.03
CA GLU A 9 4.91 4.93 -5.59
C GLU A 9 6.07 4.21 -4.90
N LEU A 10 6.01 4.13 -3.58
CA LEU A 10 7.03 3.44 -2.83
C LEU A 10 7.08 1.97 -3.20
N ARG A 11 5.92 1.34 -3.29
CA ARG A 11 5.86 -0.06 -3.65
C ARG A 11 6.44 -0.33 -5.04
N LYS A 12 6.03 0.50 -6.00
CA LYS A 12 6.49 0.32 -7.37
C LYS A 12 7.98 0.61 -7.51
N SER A 13 8.46 1.58 -6.77
CA SER A 13 9.86 1.91 -6.87
C SER A 13 10.72 0.79 -6.31
N ARG A 14 10.17 -0.04 -5.45
CA ARG A 14 10.91 -1.18 -4.92
C ARG A 14 10.57 -2.48 -5.64
N GLY A 15 9.71 -2.42 -6.63
CA GLY A 15 9.35 -3.60 -7.39
C GLY A 15 8.57 -4.61 -6.58
N LEU A 16 7.76 -4.15 -5.65
CA LEU A 16 7.03 -5.05 -4.78
C LEU A 16 5.60 -5.20 -5.23
N THR A 17 5.01 -6.35 -4.95
CA THR A 17 3.58 -6.52 -5.10
C THR A 17 2.92 -6.04 -3.81
N GLN A 18 1.60 -5.95 -3.84
CA GLN A 18 0.86 -5.57 -2.63
C GLN A 18 1.11 -6.56 -1.50
N GLU A 19 1.18 -7.82 -1.86
CA GLU A 19 1.41 -8.86 -0.86
C GLU A 19 2.80 -8.71 -0.24
N GLU A 20 3.78 -8.42 -1.07
CA GLU A 20 5.13 -8.25 -0.58
C GLU A 20 5.26 -7.03 0.32
N LEU A 21 4.58 -5.95 -0.06
CA LEU A 21 4.60 -4.76 0.76
C LEU A 21 3.93 -5.02 2.11
N ALA A 22 2.82 -5.76 2.08
CA ALA A 22 2.13 -6.08 3.32
C ALA A 22 3.04 -6.85 4.27
N GLU A 23 3.78 -7.79 3.74
CA GLU A 23 4.71 -8.56 4.55
C GLU A 23 5.79 -7.67 5.14
N ALA A 24 6.29 -6.74 4.33
CA ALA A 24 7.34 -5.86 4.80
C ALA A 24 6.87 -4.96 5.94
N LEU A 25 5.60 -4.61 5.92
CA LEU A 25 5.05 -3.74 6.95
C LEU A 25 4.36 -4.52 8.07
N TYR A 26 4.32 -5.84 7.97
CA TYR A 26 3.65 -6.68 8.95
C TYR A 26 2.16 -6.34 9.05
N VAL A 27 1.54 -6.10 7.92
CA VAL A 27 0.10 -5.86 7.88
C VAL A 27 -0.50 -6.83 6.88
N SER A 28 -1.82 -6.94 6.85
CA SER A 28 -2.44 -7.85 5.92
C SER A 28 -2.52 -7.20 4.55
N ARG A 29 -2.61 -8.04 3.53
CA ARG A 29 -2.74 -7.53 2.16
C ARG A 29 -4.01 -6.72 2.01
N THR A 30 -5.05 -7.07 2.75
CA THR A 30 -6.29 -6.31 2.73
C THR A 30 -6.07 -4.87 3.17
N GLU A 31 -5.20 -4.67 4.14
CA GLU A 31 -4.88 -3.32 4.58
C GLU A 31 -4.22 -2.53 3.46
N ILE A 32 -3.27 -3.14 2.78
CA ILE A 32 -2.58 -2.47 1.69
C ILE A 32 -3.58 -2.13 0.58
N SER A 33 -4.47 -3.05 0.27
CA SER A 33 -5.46 -2.82 -0.77
C SER A 33 -6.35 -1.64 -0.43
N LYS A 34 -6.78 -1.56 0.82
CA LYS A 34 -7.59 -0.45 1.26
C LYS A 34 -6.83 0.86 1.17
N TRP A 35 -5.58 0.86 1.61
CA TRP A 35 -4.79 2.09 1.62
C TRP A 35 -4.53 2.58 0.20
N GLU A 36 -4.25 1.66 -0.71
CA GLU A 36 -3.93 2.06 -2.08
C GLU A 36 -5.15 2.48 -2.86
N SER A 37 -6.33 2.07 -2.43
CA SER A 37 -7.53 2.49 -3.13
C SER A 37 -8.00 3.87 -2.68
N GLY A 38 -7.41 4.40 -1.64
CA GLY A 38 -7.78 5.73 -1.18
C GLY A 38 -9.04 5.79 -0.36
N VAL A 39 -9.54 4.65 0.09
CA VAL A 39 -10.74 4.59 0.83
C VAL A 39 -10.46 4.87 2.20
N SER A 40 -10.10 5.86 2.65
CA SER A 40 -9.62 5.98 3.92
C SER A 40 -10.60 6.08 4.71
N GLN A 41 -11.04 6.07 5.08
CA GLN A 41 -11.72 6.13 5.88
C GLN A 41 -12.30 7.02 6.24
N SER A 42 -12.72 7.41 6.34
CA SER A 42 -13.30 8.32 6.70
C SER A 42 -14.03 8.40 7.27
#